data_f26eadb0095af3c728ab79faaac140e4
#
_entry.id   f26eadb0095af3c728ab79faaac140e4
#
_cell.length_a   1.000
_cell.length_b   1.000
_cell.length_c   1.000
_cell.angle_alpha   90.00
_cell.angle_beta   90.00
_cell.angle_gamma   90.00
#
_symmetry.space_group_name_H-M   'P 1'
#
loop_
_entity.id
_entity.type
_entity.pdbx_description
1 polymer ?
#
loop_
_entity_poly.entity_id
_entity_poly.type
_entity_poly.pdbx_seq_one_letter_code
_entity_poly.pdbx_strand_id
1 'polypeptide(L)'
;DVFYLHSRLLERAARVNADHVEKLTNGEVKGKTGSLTALPVIETQAGDVSAFVPTNVISITDGQIFLESDLFNAGVRPAMNAGISVSRVGGAAQTKVIKKLSGGIRTALAQYRELAAFSQFASDLDDATKAQLDHGERVTELMKQKQYAPLSIAEMALLIYAADNDFLSDIAPPPPP
;
A
#
# COMPACT_ATOMS: atom_id res chain seq x y z
N ASP A 1 28.28 3.64 -14.24
CA ASP A 1 27.13 2.75 -14.16
C ASP A 1 26.08 3.35 -13.23
N VAL A 2 24.92 3.73 -13.80
CA VAL A 2 23.84 4.40 -13.07
C VAL A 2 23.20 3.45 -12.03
N PHE A 3 23.10 2.16 -12.33
CA PHE A 3 22.62 1.16 -11.38
C PHE A 3 23.50 1.12 -10.12
N TYR A 4 24.80 1.13 -10.30
CA TYR A 4 25.75 1.11 -9.18
C TYR A 4 25.65 2.38 -8.31
N LEU A 5 25.43 3.54 -8.93
CA LEU A 5 25.20 4.78 -8.22
C LEU A 5 23.94 4.72 -7.36
N HIS A 6 22.81 4.30 -7.95
CA HIS A 6 21.54 4.18 -7.25
C HIS A 6 21.59 3.12 -6.14
N SER A 7 22.18 1.96 -6.39
CA SER A 7 22.29 0.90 -5.38
C SER A 7 23.12 1.35 -4.19
N ARG A 8 24.27 1.98 -4.40
CA ARG A 8 25.09 2.52 -3.30
C ARG A 8 24.35 3.57 -2.47
N LEU A 9 23.55 4.41 -3.12
CA LEU A 9 22.79 5.43 -2.42
C LEU A 9 21.66 4.82 -1.58
N LEU A 10 20.89 3.92 -2.15
CA LEU A 10 19.70 3.34 -1.53
C LEU A 10 20.03 2.26 -0.49
N GLU A 11 21.08 1.48 -0.70
CA GLU A 11 21.57 0.45 0.22
C GLU A 11 22.10 1.00 1.56
N ARG A 12 22.22 2.31 1.70
CA ARG A 12 22.49 2.96 2.99
C ARG A 12 21.27 2.92 3.90
N ALA A 13 20.07 2.77 3.36
CA ALA A 13 18.86 2.52 4.12
C ALA A 13 18.88 1.08 4.63
N ALA A 14 19.15 0.93 5.92
CA ALA A 14 19.33 -0.37 6.55
C ALA A 14 18.95 -0.31 8.04
N ARG A 15 18.76 -1.47 8.62
CA ARG A 15 18.69 -1.66 10.06
C ARG A 15 20.03 -2.22 10.53
N VAL A 16 20.67 -1.52 11.46
CA VAL A 16 21.97 -1.89 12.02
C VAL A 16 21.76 -2.71 13.29
N ASN A 17 22.45 -3.82 13.45
CA ASN A 17 22.39 -4.64 14.66
C ASN A 17 23.22 -4.03 15.81
N ALA A 18 22.97 -4.50 17.02
CA ALA A 18 23.62 -3.96 18.23
C ALA A 18 25.14 -4.13 18.24
N ASP A 19 25.63 -5.28 17.75
CA ASP A 19 27.06 -5.57 17.72
C ASP A 19 27.82 -4.61 16.77
N HIS A 20 27.18 -4.24 15.65
CA HIS A 20 27.76 -3.30 14.72
C HIS A 20 27.79 -1.87 15.29
N VAL A 21 26.73 -1.47 16.00
CA VAL A 21 26.66 -0.18 16.68
C VAL A 21 27.75 -0.10 17.77
N GLU A 22 27.92 -1.15 18.56
CA GLU A 22 28.97 -1.19 19.59
C GLU A 22 30.36 -1.08 19.01
N LYS A 23 30.63 -1.78 17.88
CA LYS A 23 31.92 -1.66 17.16
C LYS A 23 32.17 -0.26 16.61
N LEU A 24 31.17 0.36 15.97
CA LEU A 24 31.27 1.70 15.40
C LEU A 24 31.51 2.79 16.44
N THR A 25 30.95 2.59 17.64
CA THR A 25 31.06 3.55 18.76
C THR A 25 32.18 3.20 19.72
N ASN A 26 33.10 2.28 19.37
CA ASN A 26 34.18 1.81 20.22
C ASN A 26 33.71 1.39 21.62
N GLY A 27 32.54 0.78 21.71
CA GLY A 27 31.97 0.28 22.98
C GLY A 27 31.23 1.33 23.82
N GLU A 28 31.08 2.57 23.33
CA GLU A 28 30.34 3.61 24.04
C GLU A 28 28.84 3.33 24.08
N VAL A 29 28.29 2.78 22.97
CA VAL A 29 26.87 2.45 22.85
C VAL A 29 26.67 0.95 22.77
N LYS A 30 26.00 0.36 23.77
CA LYS A 30 25.76 -1.07 23.87
C LYS A 30 24.27 -1.40 23.78
N GLY A 31 23.94 -2.51 23.12
CA GLY A 31 22.57 -3.05 23.06
C GLY A 31 21.57 -2.16 22.30
N LYS A 32 22.04 -1.17 21.54
CA LYS A 32 21.21 -0.29 20.74
C LYS A 32 21.24 -0.68 19.27
N THR A 33 20.10 -0.55 18.61
CA THR A 33 19.96 -0.71 17.16
C THR A 33 19.58 0.63 16.56
N GLY A 34 19.87 0.82 15.26
CA GLY A 34 19.44 1.98 14.51
C GLY A 34 18.82 1.57 13.18
N SER A 35 18.00 2.41 12.59
CA SER A 35 17.45 2.17 11.27
C SER A 35 17.32 3.48 10.49
N LEU A 36 17.54 3.39 9.18
CA LEU A 36 17.30 4.45 8.22
C LEU A 36 16.38 3.90 7.14
N THR A 37 15.25 4.55 6.91
CA THR A 37 14.31 4.22 5.83
C THR A 37 14.44 5.27 4.73
N ALA A 38 14.63 4.84 3.50
CA ALA A 38 14.59 5.70 2.31
C ALA A 38 13.28 5.49 1.54
N LEU A 39 12.65 6.57 1.14
CA LEU A 39 11.47 6.60 0.29
C LEU A 39 11.79 7.38 -1.00
N PRO A 40 12.48 6.75 -1.96
CA PRO A 40 12.77 7.41 -3.23
C PRO A 40 11.48 7.61 -4.04
N VAL A 41 11.30 8.79 -4.60
CA VAL A 41 10.18 9.10 -5.49
C VAL A 41 10.69 9.11 -6.92
N ILE A 42 10.10 8.27 -7.75
CA ILE A 42 10.47 8.12 -9.17
C ILE A 42 9.26 8.50 -10.02
N GLU A 43 9.47 9.45 -10.92
CA GLU A 43 8.46 9.79 -11.93
C GLU A 43 8.51 8.78 -13.09
N THR A 44 7.34 8.29 -13.49
CA THR A 44 7.19 7.45 -14.67
C THR A 44 6.61 8.25 -15.84
N GLN A 45 7.09 8.04 -17.05
CA GLN A 45 6.50 8.62 -18.26
C GLN A 45 5.29 7.78 -18.69
N ALA A 46 4.10 8.37 -18.66
CA ALA A 46 2.84 7.68 -19.01
C ALA A 46 2.61 6.34 -18.26
N GLY A 47 3.09 6.22 -17.03
CA GLY A 47 2.95 5.01 -16.23
C GLY A 47 3.91 3.86 -16.62
N ASP A 48 4.89 4.10 -17.51
CA ASP A 48 5.84 3.08 -17.92
C ASP A 48 6.84 2.75 -16.79
N VAL A 49 6.58 1.65 -16.09
CA VAL A 49 7.46 1.09 -15.06
C VAL A 49 8.58 0.22 -15.63
N SER A 50 8.55 -0.09 -16.92
CA SER A 50 9.56 -0.90 -17.61
C SER A 50 10.78 -0.08 -18.05
N ALA A 51 10.71 1.23 -17.96
CA ALA A 51 11.81 2.13 -18.25
C ALA A 51 13.03 1.87 -17.36
N PHE A 52 14.20 2.31 -17.80
CA PHE A 52 15.48 1.98 -17.18
C PHE A 52 15.60 2.40 -15.70
N VAL A 53 15.21 3.62 -15.35
CA VAL A 53 15.32 4.10 -13.96
C VAL A 53 14.31 3.42 -13.03
N PRO A 54 13.01 3.33 -13.35
CA PRO A 54 12.05 2.58 -12.53
C PRO A 54 12.48 1.13 -12.28
N THR A 55 12.88 0.39 -13.31
CA THR A 55 13.29 -1.01 -13.17
C THR A 55 14.50 -1.18 -12.26
N ASN A 56 15.49 -0.31 -12.37
CA ASN A 56 16.66 -0.32 -11.50
C ASN A 56 16.26 -0.07 -10.04
N VAL A 57 15.45 0.94 -9.77
CA VAL A 57 15.04 1.29 -8.40
C VAL A 57 14.16 0.20 -7.79
N ILE A 58 13.22 -0.37 -8.55
CA ILE A 58 12.41 -1.50 -8.10
C ILE A 58 13.28 -2.71 -7.72
N SER A 59 14.34 -2.97 -8.49
CA SER A 59 15.24 -4.11 -8.21
C SER A 59 16.09 -3.91 -6.95
N ILE A 60 16.42 -2.67 -6.61
CA ILE A 60 17.26 -2.32 -5.44
C ILE A 60 16.42 -2.27 -4.16
N THR A 61 15.21 -1.68 -4.23
CA THR A 61 14.36 -1.43 -3.06
C THR A 61 13.60 -2.67 -2.61
N ASP A 62 13.05 -2.63 -1.39
CA ASP A 62 12.25 -3.73 -0.80
C ASP A 62 10.78 -3.72 -1.23
N GLY A 63 10.46 -3.04 -2.27
CA GLY A 63 9.12 -2.95 -2.84
C GLY A 63 8.85 -1.57 -3.44
N GLN A 64 7.63 -1.39 -3.94
CA GLN A 64 7.17 -0.15 -4.53
C GLN A 64 5.72 0.16 -4.14
N ILE A 65 5.44 1.44 -3.97
CA ILE A 65 4.08 1.98 -3.88
C ILE A 65 3.81 2.66 -5.23
N PHE A 66 2.85 2.11 -5.97
CA PHE A 66 2.49 2.61 -7.29
C PHE A 66 1.32 3.59 -7.19
N LEU A 67 1.52 4.82 -7.64
CA LEU A 67 0.50 5.87 -7.64
C LEU A 67 0.00 6.11 -9.07
N GLU A 68 -1.32 6.16 -9.24
CA GLU A 68 -1.98 6.34 -10.54
C GLU A 68 -2.73 7.66 -10.60
N SER A 69 -2.54 8.39 -11.70
CA SER A 69 -3.24 9.67 -11.94
C SER A 69 -4.76 9.48 -12.03
N ASP A 70 -5.20 8.37 -12.61
CA ASP A 70 -6.63 8.08 -12.77
C ASP A 70 -7.32 7.89 -11.42
N LEU A 71 -6.67 7.19 -10.47
CA LEU A 71 -7.17 7.06 -9.10
C LEU A 71 -7.22 8.42 -8.40
N PHE A 72 -6.19 9.23 -8.60
CA PHE A 72 -6.14 10.57 -8.02
C PHE A 72 -7.29 11.46 -8.53
N ASN A 73 -7.53 11.45 -9.84
CA ASN A 73 -8.60 12.20 -10.49
C ASN A 73 -10.00 11.69 -10.11
N ALA A 74 -10.13 10.37 -9.84
CA ALA A 74 -11.35 9.76 -9.31
C ALA A 74 -11.56 10.01 -7.80
N GLY A 75 -10.73 10.85 -7.17
CA GLY A 75 -10.89 11.19 -5.74
C GLY A 75 -10.36 10.13 -4.77
N VAL A 76 -9.72 9.07 -5.25
CA VAL A 76 -9.07 8.06 -4.40
C VAL A 76 -7.72 8.60 -3.94
N ARG A 77 -7.62 8.98 -2.67
CA ARG A 77 -6.41 9.57 -2.08
C ARG A 77 -6.09 8.91 -0.75
N PRO A 78 -4.88 8.30 -0.60
CA PRO A 78 -3.80 8.24 -1.58
C PRO A 78 -4.15 7.45 -2.83
N ALA A 79 -3.64 7.88 -3.99
CA ALA A 79 -3.93 7.28 -5.29
C ALA A 79 -3.14 5.98 -5.53
N MET A 80 -3.09 5.12 -4.51
CA MET A 80 -2.28 3.91 -4.48
C MET A 80 -2.99 2.75 -5.18
N ASN A 81 -2.33 2.17 -6.17
CA ASN A 81 -2.79 0.91 -6.76
C ASN A 81 -2.31 -0.28 -5.93
N ALA A 82 -3.21 -0.86 -5.13
CA ALA A 82 -2.91 -2.00 -4.27
C ALA A 82 -2.60 -3.29 -5.06
N GLY A 83 -3.06 -3.39 -6.32
CA GLY A 83 -2.85 -4.57 -7.16
C GLY A 83 -1.39 -4.74 -7.60
N ILE A 84 -0.75 -3.65 -8.00
CA ILE A 84 0.62 -3.63 -8.52
C ILE A 84 1.66 -3.11 -7.53
N SER A 85 1.24 -2.57 -6.40
CA SER A 85 2.13 -2.23 -5.30
C SER A 85 2.60 -3.51 -4.59
N VAL A 86 3.89 -3.58 -4.28
CA VAL A 86 4.52 -4.77 -3.71
C VAL A 86 5.38 -4.41 -2.52
N SER A 87 5.35 -5.23 -1.48
CA SER A 87 6.34 -5.23 -0.40
C SER A 87 7.03 -6.59 -0.34
N ARG A 88 8.36 -6.62 -0.45
CA ARG A 88 9.15 -7.85 -0.31
C ARG A 88 9.18 -8.35 1.13
N VAL A 89 9.10 -7.44 2.10
CA VAL A 89 9.02 -7.77 3.52
C VAL A 89 7.62 -8.28 3.89
N GLY A 90 6.60 -7.65 3.35
CA GLY A 90 5.19 -8.07 3.45
C GLY A 90 4.73 -8.25 4.89
N GLY A 91 4.04 -9.36 5.13
CA GLY A 91 3.43 -9.67 6.42
C GLY A 91 4.41 -9.84 7.59
N ALA A 92 5.72 -9.95 7.34
CA ALA A 92 6.72 -10.01 8.41
C ALA A 92 6.89 -8.67 9.14
N ALA A 93 6.61 -7.55 8.45
CA ALA A 93 6.65 -6.20 9.02
C ALA A 93 5.34 -5.77 9.69
N GLN A 94 4.25 -6.48 9.45
CA GLN A 94 2.93 -6.15 10.00
C GLN A 94 2.78 -6.62 11.45
N THR A 95 2.00 -5.84 12.23
CA THR A 95 1.51 -6.32 13.51
C THR A 95 0.59 -7.52 13.31
N LYS A 96 0.50 -8.41 14.31
CA LYS A 96 -0.32 -9.63 14.21
C LYS A 96 -1.79 -9.32 13.89
N VAL A 97 -2.33 -8.23 14.44
CA VAL A 97 -3.72 -7.83 14.21
C VAL A 97 -3.93 -7.39 12.76
N ILE A 98 -3.09 -6.51 12.23
CA ILE A 98 -3.19 -6.05 10.84
C ILE A 98 -2.97 -7.23 9.87
N LYS A 99 -1.98 -8.07 10.12
CA LYS A 99 -1.73 -9.26 9.28
C LYS A 99 -2.94 -10.19 9.20
N LYS A 100 -3.66 -10.36 10.31
CA LYS A 100 -4.85 -11.22 10.36
C LYS A 100 -6.04 -10.60 9.60
N LEU A 101 -6.23 -9.29 9.72
CA LEU A 101 -7.39 -8.59 9.18
C LEU A 101 -7.21 -8.16 7.72
N SER A 102 -6.00 -7.81 7.27
CA SER A 102 -5.77 -7.25 5.94
C SER A 102 -5.74 -8.25 4.79
N GLY A 103 -5.83 -9.56 5.09
CA GLY A 103 -5.67 -10.62 4.07
C GLY A 103 -6.68 -10.54 2.92
N GLY A 104 -7.92 -10.18 3.21
CA GLY A 104 -9.02 -10.08 2.23
C GLY A 104 -9.03 -8.80 1.40
N ILE A 105 -8.50 -7.69 1.94
CA ILE A 105 -8.64 -6.35 1.34
C ILE A 105 -8.08 -6.29 -0.09
N ARG A 106 -6.88 -6.81 -0.30
CA ARG A 106 -6.24 -6.78 -1.62
C ARG A 106 -7.07 -7.53 -2.67
N THR A 107 -7.63 -8.68 -2.28
CA THR A 107 -8.50 -9.48 -3.13
C THR A 107 -9.81 -8.75 -3.41
N ALA A 108 -10.44 -8.17 -2.40
CA ALA A 108 -11.67 -7.39 -2.54
C ALA A 108 -11.49 -6.19 -3.48
N LEU A 109 -10.39 -5.44 -3.34
CA LEU A 109 -10.08 -4.30 -4.22
C LEU A 109 -9.78 -4.73 -5.66
N ALA A 110 -9.11 -5.87 -5.87
CA ALA A 110 -8.85 -6.40 -7.20
C ALA A 110 -10.15 -6.84 -7.88
N GLN A 111 -11.00 -7.59 -7.17
CA GLN A 111 -12.31 -8.01 -7.68
C GLN A 111 -13.23 -6.83 -7.96
N TYR A 112 -13.26 -5.83 -7.09
CA TYR A 112 -14.05 -4.62 -7.30
C TYR A 112 -13.66 -3.90 -8.59
N ARG A 113 -12.35 -3.71 -8.85
CA ARG A 113 -11.88 -3.05 -10.07
C ARG A 113 -12.27 -3.82 -11.33
N GLU A 114 -12.17 -5.13 -11.29
CA GLU A 114 -12.55 -6.00 -12.41
C GLU A 114 -14.06 -5.93 -12.67
N LEU A 115 -14.87 -6.07 -11.62
CA LEU A 115 -16.32 -6.00 -11.71
C LEU A 115 -16.83 -4.59 -12.07
N ALA A 116 -16.24 -3.52 -11.54
CA ALA A 116 -16.63 -2.15 -11.83
C ALA A 116 -16.43 -1.80 -13.31
N ALA A 117 -15.40 -2.34 -13.95
CA ALA A 117 -15.20 -2.18 -15.40
C ALA A 117 -16.31 -2.85 -16.23
N PHE A 118 -16.81 -4.00 -15.77
CA PHE A 118 -17.92 -4.72 -16.45
C PHE A 118 -19.29 -4.14 -16.11
N SER A 119 -19.49 -3.61 -14.91
CA SER A 119 -20.80 -3.10 -14.45
C SER A 119 -21.32 -1.93 -15.31
N GLN A 120 -20.44 -1.19 -15.95
CA GLN A 120 -20.83 -0.11 -16.88
C GLN A 120 -21.53 -0.60 -18.13
N PHE A 121 -21.39 -1.89 -18.47
CA PHE A 121 -21.94 -2.49 -19.69
C PHE A 121 -23.07 -3.49 -19.42
N ALA A 122 -23.30 -3.89 -18.17
CA ALA A 122 -24.28 -4.89 -17.80
C ALA A 122 -25.56 -4.23 -17.26
N SER A 123 -26.67 -4.42 -17.97
CA SER A 123 -27.98 -3.89 -17.54
C SER A 123 -28.58 -4.62 -16.35
N ASP A 124 -28.22 -5.90 -16.14
CA ASP A 124 -28.73 -6.74 -15.04
C ASP A 124 -27.58 -7.51 -14.40
N LEU A 125 -27.19 -7.07 -13.21
CA LEU A 125 -26.24 -7.78 -12.36
C LEU A 125 -27.00 -8.68 -11.37
N ASP A 126 -26.49 -9.89 -11.16
CA ASP A 126 -27.01 -10.75 -10.08
C ASP A 126 -26.71 -10.18 -8.69
N ASP A 127 -27.45 -10.64 -7.68
CA ASP A 127 -27.34 -10.09 -6.33
C ASP A 127 -25.97 -10.36 -5.68
N ALA A 128 -25.30 -11.45 -6.05
CA ALA A 128 -23.96 -11.75 -5.54
C ALA A 128 -22.92 -10.78 -6.10
N THR A 129 -23.00 -10.47 -7.39
CA THR A 129 -22.13 -9.47 -8.04
C THR A 129 -22.37 -8.06 -7.49
N LYS A 130 -23.64 -7.69 -7.24
CA LYS A 130 -23.96 -6.41 -6.58
C LYS A 130 -23.35 -6.33 -5.18
N ALA A 131 -23.49 -7.38 -4.36
CA ALA A 131 -22.90 -7.41 -3.03
C ALA A 131 -21.38 -7.28 -3.05
N GLN A 132 -20.70 -7.89 -4.02
CA GLN A 132 -19.25 -7.74 -4.19
C GLN A 132 -18.86 -6.31 -4.60
N LEU A 133 -19.63 -5.67 -5.48
CA LEU A 133 -19.40 -4.27 -5.86
C LEU A 133 -19.57 -3.33 -4.67
N ASP A 134 -20.68 -3.48 -3.92
CA ASP A 134 -20.97 -2.68 -2.74
C ASP A 134 -19.90 -2.83 -1.66
N HIS A 135 -19.43 -4.07 -1.44
CA HIS A 135 -18.33 -4.33 -0.51
C HIS A 135 -17.03 -3.66 -0.95
N GLY A 136 -16.67 -3.82 -2.23
CA GLY A 136 -15.44 -3.23 -2.79
C GLY A 136 -15.46 -1.71 -2.80
N GLU A 137 -16.62 -1.09 -3.05
CA GLU A 137 -16.80 0.35 -2.97
C GLU A 137 -16.57 0.87 -1.54
N ARG A 138 -17.17 0.21 -0.53
CA ARG A 138 -16.96 0.54 0.88
C ARG A 138 -15.50 0.39 1.29
N VAL A 139 -14.84 -0.71 0.91
CA VAL A 139 -13.40 -0.90 1.17
C VAL A 139 -12.58 0.20 0.52
N THR A 140 -12.90 0.58 -0.73
CA THR A 140 -12.21 1.68 -1.42
C THR A 140 -12.38 3.00 -0.69
N GLU A 141 -13.59 3.30 -0.20
CA GLU A 141 -13.86 4.52 0.56
C GLU A 141 -13.09 4.56 1.89
N LEU A 142 -13.03 3.43 2.60
CA LEU A 142 -12.27 3.31 3.85
C LEU A 142 -10.75 3.46 3.66
N MET A 143 -10.23 3.17 2.46
CA MET A 143 -8.80 3.37 2.15
C MET A 143 -8.45 4.83 1.87
N LYS A 144 -9.41 5.72 1.68
CA LYS A 144 -9.16 7.14 1.51
C LYS A 144 -8.71 7.77 2.81
N GLN A 145 -7.70 8.62 2.74
CA GLN A 145 -7.13 9.32 3.89
C GLN A 145 -7.00 10.81 3.60
N LYS A 146 -7.24 11.62 4.62
CA LYS A 146 -6.95 13.05 4.55
C LYS A 146 -5.44 13.27 4.59
N GLN A 147 -4.99 14.32 3.93
CA GLN A 147 -3.59 14.73 3.97
C GLN A 147 -3.16 15.02 5.42
N TYR A 148 -1.97 14.55 5.81
CA TYR A 148 -1.40 14.70 7.14
C TYR A 148 -2.24 14.12 8.30
N ALA A 149 -3.12 13.18 8.01
CA ALA A 149 -3.98 12.54 9.01
C ALA A 149 -3.78 11.01 9.02
N PRO A 150 -2.62 10.52 9.48
CA PRO A 150 -2.38 9.08 9.56
C PRO A 150 -3.28 8.45 10.64
N LEU A 151 -3.75 7.23 10.36
CA LEU A 151 -4.53 6.45 11.32
C LEU A 151 -3.60 5.64 12.23
N SER A 152 -3.99 5.49 13.49
CA SER A 152 -3.32 4.55 14.39
C SER A 152 -3.60 3.10 13.98
N ILE A 153 -2.78 2.16 14.46
CA ILE A 153 -2.98 0.72 14.21
C ILE A 153 -4.34 0.26 14.72
N ALA A 154 -4.82 0.80 15.83
CA ALA A 154 -6.12 0.45 16.41
C ALA A 154 -7.28 0.92 15.52
N GLU A 155 -7.24 2.16 15.04
CA GLU A 155 -8.22 2.71 14.10
C GLU A 155 -8.25 1.91 12.80
N MET A 156 -7.07 1.64 12.20
CA MET A 156 -6.99 0.82 11.00
C MET A 156 -7.59 -0.58 11.21
N ALA A 157 -7.27 -1.23 12.35
CA ALA A 157 -7.78 -2.56 12.65
C ALA A 157 -9.31 -2.57 12.81
N LEU A 158 -9.88 -1.57 13.46
CA LEU A 158 -11.34 -1.43 13.65
C LEU A 158 -12.04 -1.20 12.32
N LEU A 159 -11.53 -0.32 11.46
CA LEU A 159 -12.10 -0.03 10.15
C LEU A 159 -12.07 -1.25 9.23
N ILE A 160 -10.94 -1.94 9.18
CA ILE A 160 -10.79 -3.17 8.39
C ILE A 160 -11.77 -4.25 8.88
N TYR A 161 -11.83 -4.45 10.21
CA TYR A 161 -12.73 -5.44 10.81
C TYR A 161 -14.19 -5.11 10.53
N ALA A 162 -14.59 -3.85 10.60
CA ALA A 162 -15.94 -3.40 10.29
C ALA A 162 -16.31 -3.63 8.82
N ALA A 163 -15.37 -3.41 7.90
CA ALA A 163 -15.58 -3.67 6.48
C ALA A 163 -15.73 -5.17 6.18
N ASP A 164 -14.83 -6.01 6.71
CA ASP A 164 -14.82 -7.46 6.46
C ASP A 164 -16.04 -8.19 7.04
N ASN A 165 -16.68 -7.63 8.07
CA ASN A 165 -17.84 -8.23 8.71
C ASN A 165 -19.16 -7.52 8.39
N ASP A 166 -19.21 -6.74 7.32
CA ASP A 166 -20.39 -6.04 6.82
C ASP A 166 -21.12 -5.13 7.84
N PHE A 167 -20.41 -4.69 8.90
CA PHE A 167 -20.96 -3.73 9.88
C PHE A 167 -21.25 -2.35 9.31
N LEU A 168 -20.83 -2.10 8.08
CA LEU A 168 -21.03 -0.84 7.36
C LEU A 168 -22.09 -0.96 6.26
N SER A 169 -22.83 -2.07 6.20
CA SER A 169 -23.83 -2.32 5.15
C SER A 169 -24.95 -1.29 5.11
N ASP A 170 -25.32 -0.75 6.29
CA ASP A 170 -26.40 0.24 6.42
C ASP A 170 -25.93 1.69 6.16
N ILE A 171 -24.64 1.89 5.92
CA ILE A 171 -24.07 3.21 5.66
C ILE A 171 -23.89 3.38 4.16
N ALA A 172 -24.59 4.34 3.58
CA ALA A 172 -24.39 4.70 2.19
C ALA A 172 -23.01 5.33 2.00
N PRO A 173 -22.23 4.94 0.97
CA PRO A 173 -21.00 5.62 0.63
C PRO A 173 -21.31 7.09 0.30
N PRO A 174 -20.37 8.02 0.56
CA PRO A 174 -20.55 9.42 0.21
C PRO A 174 -20.73 9.54 -1.32
N PRO A 175 -21.47 10.54 -1.79
CA PRO A 175 -21.63 10.77 -3.22
C PRO A 175 -20.26 11.00 -3.87
N PRO A 176 -20.04 10.56 -5.10
CA PRO A 176 -18.81 10.83 -5.83
C PRO A 176 -18.54 12.33 -5.92
N PRO A 177 -17.28 12.75 -5.89
CA PRO A 177 -16.87 14.16 -5.92
C PRO A 177 -17.24 14.87 -7.23
#